data_7c43c7c6f69b35c2539a5088cc75396b
#
_entry.id   7c43c7c6f69b35c2539a5088cc75396b
#
_cell.length_a   1.000
_cell.length_b   1.000
_cell.length_c   1.000
_cell.angle_alpha   90.00
_cell.angle_beta   90.00
_cell.angle_gamma   90.00
#
_symmetry.space_group_name_H-M   'P 1'
#
loop_
_entity.id
_entity.type
_entity.pdbx_description
1 polymer ?
#
loop_
_entity_poly.entity_id
_entity_poly.type
_entity_poly.pdbx_seq_one_letter_code
_entity_poly.pdbx_strand_id
1 'polypeptide(L)'
;MKKPVIHQEQVKPLLDTRFVKVFDLQYEEGKHYYDASRREKEDLIAVKSDEEFHRLMPDAATCFVIIETPGEEPRLLLTYEYRYPTGQFLLSPPAGLMDPSDREEALQKSNDPEEQTRAALVTTAIREIHEETGLTVQLSGRTDGLPCDRVIIADPLVFSTPGMTDECNGLVCAVVHLRDLSPLSQTGAVGTEVFDGFELLTEAEARKVLTKGRDRHGNFYSAYTWMALIYFVSGLWRS
;
A
#
# COMPACT_ATOMS: atom_id res chain seq x y z
N MET A 1 -18.90 -25.56 -9.51
CA MET A 1 -19.02 -25.57 -8.03
C MET A 1 -19.83 -24.35 -7.66
N LYS A 2 -20.79 -24.43 -6.73
CA LYS A 2 -21.58 -23.26 -6.32
C LYS A 2 -20.72 -22.45 -5.31
N LYS A 3 -20.58 -21.14 -5.54
CA LYS A 3 -19.89 -20.20 -4.61
C LYS A 3 -20.65 -20.21 -3.27
N PRO A 4 -19.97 -20.39 -2.13
CA PRO A 4 -20.57 -20.13 -0.82
C PRO A 4 -21.01 -18.66 -0.74
N VAL A 5 -22.16 -18.41 -0.13
CA VAL A 5 -22.65 -17.06 0.15
C VAL A 5 -22.69 -16.91 1.67
N ILE A 6 -22.07 -15.85 2.17
CA ILE A 6 -22.09 -15.52 3.59
C ILE A 6 -23.06 -14.38 3.80
N HIS A 7 -24.04 -14.59 4.69
CA HIS A 7 -25.04 -13.60 5.05
C HIS A 7 -24.67 -12.92 6.38
N GLN A 8 -25.15 -11.71 6.60
CA GLN A 8 -24.89 -10.91 7.80
C GLN A 8 -25.18 -11.65 9.12
N GLU A 9 -26.26 -12.42 9.16
CA GLU A 9 -26.66 -13.22 10.34
C GLU A 9 -25.70 -14.37 10.66
N GLN A 10 -24.89 -14.80 9.67
CA GLN A 10 -23.87 -15.84 9.82
C GLN A 10 -22.53 -15.31 10.31
N VAL A 11 -22.40 -14.00 10.44
CA VAL A 11 -21.17 -13.34 10.92
C VAL A 11 -21.31 -13.05 12.41
N LYS A 12 -20.38 -13.57 13.22
CA LYS A 12 -20.35 -13.36 14.67
C LYS A 12 -19.07 -12.61 15.08
N PRO A 13 -19.16 -11.46 15.76
CA PRO A 13 -17.99 -10.81 16.29
C PRO A 13 -17.39 -11.63 17.43
N LEU A 14 -16.07 -11.85 17.41
CA LEU A 14 -15.29 -12.50 18.46
C LEU A 14 -14.42 -11.53 19.22
N LEU A 15 -13.86 -10.54 18.55
CA LEU A 15 -13.06 -9.46 19.11
C LEU A 15 -13.47 -8.17 18.43
N ASP A 16 -13.68 -7.12 19.21
CA ASP A 16 -13.94 -5.77 18.73
C ASP A 16 -13.04 -4.78 19.45
N THR A 17 -12.06 -4.23 18.74
CA THR A 17 -11.16 -3.19 19.22
C THR A 17 -11.20 -1.99 18.27
N ARG A 18 -10.59 -0.88 18.68
CA ARG A 18 -10.49 0.30 17.83
C ARG A 18 -9.78 0.03 16.49
N PHE A 19 -8.83 -0.90 16.44
CA PHE A 19 -7.92 -1.07 15.29
C PHE A 19 -8.13 -2.37 14.52
N VAL A 20 -8.52 -3.43 15.22
CA VAL A 20 -8.70 -4.77 14.65
C VAL A 20 -9.93 -5.42 15.25
N LYS A 21 -10.76 -5.98 14.41
CA LYS A 21 -11.90 -6.81 14.76
C LYS A 21 -11.64 -8.23 14.27
N VAL A 22 -12.22 -9.22 14.93
CA VAL A 22 -12.17 -10.61 14.47
C VAL A 22 -13.59 -11.14 14.40
N PHE A 23 -13.91 -11.74 13.28
CA PHE A 23 -15.22 -12.30 13.00
C PHE A 23 -15.15 -13.81 12.74
N ASP A 24 -16.16 -14.52 13.17
CA ASP A 24 -16.43 -15.91 12.82
C ASP A 24 -17.46 -15.93 11.70
N LEU A 25 -17.04 -16.31 10.51
CA LEU A 25 -17.87 -16.46 9.32
C LEU A 25 -18.41 -17.88 9.29
N GLN A 26 -19.67 -18.08 9.72
CA GLN A 26 -20.33 -19.38 9.78
C GLN A 26 -20.96 -19.72 8.44
N TYR A 27 -20.14 -20.08 7.46
CA TYR A 27 -20.54 -20.24 6.06
C TYR A 27 -21.39 -21.48 5.77
N GLU A 28 -21.43 -22.44 6.69
CA GLU A 28 -22.25 -23.66 6.67
C GLU A 28 -22.46 -24.17 8.10
N GLU A 29 -23.45 -24.98 8.36
CA GLU A 29 -23.71 -25.54 9.70
C GLU A 29 -22.48 -26.26 10.26
N GLY A 30 -21.99 -25.81 11.42
CA GLY A 30 -20.80 -26.33 12.09
C GLY A 30 -19.47 -26.02 11.39
N LYS A 31 -19.45 -25.17 10.35
CA LYS A 31 -18.25 -24.75 9.64
C LYS A 31 -17.96 -23.27 9.86
N HIS A 32 -16.74 -22.98 10.22
CA HIS A 32 -16.27 -21.68 10.65
C HIS A 32 -15.08 -21.24 9.81
N TYR A 33 -15.01 -19.94 9.50
CA TYR A 33 -13.82 -19.29 8.97
C TYR A 33 -13.60 -18.01 9.75
N TYR A 34 -12.35 -17.71 10.13
CA TYR A 34 -12.04 -16.54 10.94
C TYR A 34 -11.43 -15.47 10.07
N ASP A 35 -11.96 -14.25 10.20
CA ASP A 35 -11.52 -13.07 9.46
C ASP A 35 -11.09 -11.99 10.42
N ALA A 36 -9.89 -11.46 10.24
CA ALA A 36 -9.39 -10.28 10.95
C ALA A 36 -9.57 -9.06 10.04
N SER A 37 -10.39 -8.11 10.46
CA SER A 37 -10.77 -6.96 9.65
C SER A 37 -10.63 -5.63 10.39
N ARG A 38 -10.50 -4.53 9.65
CA ARG A 38 -10.66 -3.16 10.17
C ARG A 38 -12.09 -2.65 10.02
N ARG A 39 -12.91 -3.38 9.24
CA ARG A 39 -14.28 -3.00 8.87
C ARG A 39 -15.26 -3.28 10.00
N GLU A 40 -16.38 -2.58 9.96
CA GLU A 40 -17.57 -2.99 10.71
C GLU A 40 -18.18 -4.26 10.09
N LYS A 41 -18.96 -4.97 10.88
CA LYS A 41 -19.59 -6.22 10.47
C LYS A 41 -20.38 -6.08 9.16
N GLU A 42 -21.08 -4.97 9.01
CA GLU A 42 -21.93 -4.65 7.87
C GLU A 42 -21.13 -4.37 6.59
N ASP A 43 -19.85 -4.01 6.75
CA ASP A 43 -18.95 -3.61 5.67
C ASP A 43 -17.94 -4.68 5.27
N LEU A 44 -17.94 -5.84 5.94
CA LEU A 44 -17.05 -6.95 5.60
C LEU A 44 -17.17 -7.32 4.13
N ILE A 45 -16.05 -7.57 3.47
CA ILE A 45 -16.07 -7.95 2.04
C ILE A 45 -16.79 -9.28 1.84
N ALA A 46 -16.72 -10.19 2.80
CA ALA A 46 -17.36 -11.49 2.74
C ALA A 46 -18.88 -11.45 2.56
N VAL A 47 -19.55 -10.36 2.97
CA VAL A 47 -21.01 -10.19 2.86
C VAL A 47 -21.44 -9.29 1.70
N LYS A 48 -20.49 -8.77 0.92
CA LYS A 48 -20.78 -7.94 -0.25
C LYS A 48 -21.30 -8.77 -1.43
N SER A 49 -22.20 -8.20 -2.19
CA SER A 49 -22.61 -8.74 -3.49
C SER A 49 -21.45 -8.72 -4.51
N ASP A 50 -21.57 -9.48 -5.59
CA ASP A 50 -20.56 -9.45 -6.66
C ASP A 50 -20.43 -8.06 -7.30
N GLU A 51 -21.52 -7.28 -7.39
CA GLU A 51 -21.50 -5.92 -7.91
C GLU A 51 -20.74 -4.99 -6.95
N GLU A 52 -20.98 -5.06 -5.66
CA GLU A 52 -20.24 -4.29 -4.65
C GLU A 52 -18.76 -4.69 -4.60
N PHE A 53 -18.45 -5.99 -4.72
CA PHE A 53 -17.08 -6.50 -4.78
C PHE A 53 -16.30 -5.91 -5.95
N HIS A 54 -16.91 -5.79 -7.12
CA HIS A 54 -16.25 -5.21 -8.30
C HIS A 54 -16.08 -3.68 -8.23
N ARG A 55 -16.67 -3.03 -7.22
CA ARG A 55 -16.55 -1.59 -6.96
C ARG A 55 -15.82 -1.26 -5.66
N LEU A 56 -15.12 -2.24 -5.10
CA LEU A 56 -14.36 -2.02 -3.88
C LEU A 56 -13.32 -0.92 -4.08
N MET A 57 -13.23 -0.06 -3.08
CA MET A 57 -12.13 0.89 -2.93
C MET A 57 -11.12 0.29 -1.92
N PRO A 58 -9.81 0.33 -2.19
CA PRO A 58 -8.82 -0.25 -1.29
C PRO A 58 -8.79 0.47 0.07
N ASP A 59 -8.27 -0.21 1.08
CA ASP A 59 -8.14 0.33 2.44
C ASP A 59 -6.93 1.24 2.59
N ALA A 60 -5.90 0.99 1.78
CA ALA A 60 -4.59 1.64 1.88
C ALA A 60 -3.94 1.81 0.52
N ALA A 61 -2.91 2.63 0.45
CA ALA A 61 -1.98 2.71 -0.68
C ALA A 61 -0.60 2.21 -0.28
N THR A 62 0.00 1.35 -1.11
CA THR A 62 1.40 0.93 -1.02
C THR A 62 2.18 1.59 -2.15
N CYS A 63 3.23 2.35 -1.81
CA CYS A 63 3.90 3.29 -2.71
C CYS A 63 5.26 2.79 -3.16
N PHE A 64 5.40 2.45 -4.44
CA PHE A 64 6.69 2.14 -5.06
C PHE A 64 7.36 3.45 -5.50
N VAL A 65 8.22 3.99 -4.65
CA VAL A 65 8.86 5.29 -4.88
C VAL A 65 10.17 5.08 -5.61
N ILE A 66 10.26 5.59 -6.83
CA ILE A 66 11.45 5.54 -7.67
C ILE A 66 12.01 6.95 -7.77
N ILE A 67 13.28 7.10 -7.37
CA ILE A 67 13.98 8.37 -7.42
C ILE A 67 14.87 8.40 -8.66
N GLU A 68 14.69 9.45 -9.47
CA GLU A 68 15.56 9.80 -10.58
C GLU A 68 16.36 11.06 -10.25
N THR A 69 17.69 10.95 -10.29
CA THR A 69 18.63 12.06 -10.08
C THR A 69 19.47 12.24 -11.34
N PRO A 70 19.70 13.49 -11.82
CA PRO A 70 20.46 13.74 -13.04
C PRO A 70 21.85 13.11 -13.01
N GLY A 71 22.13 12.26 -14.00
CA GLY A 71 23.44 11.59 -14.14
C GLY A 71 23.64 10.36 -13.27
N GLU A 72 22.65 9.94 -12.49
CA GLU A 72 22.68 8.73 -11.67
C GLU A 72 21.69 7.67 -12.20
N GLU A 73 21.89 6.41 -11.79
CA GLU A 73 20.91 5.35 -12.02
C GLU A 73 19.68 5.57 -11.15
N PRO A 74 18.46 5.28 -11.68
CA PRO A 74 17.23 5.30 -10.86
C PRO A 74 17.34 4.38 -9.67
N ARG A 75 16.73 4.77 -8.54
CA ARG A 75 16.76 4.02 -7.30
C ARG A 75 15.36 3.80 -6.74
N LEU A 76 15.08 2.58 -6.32
CA LEU A 76 13.90 2.27 -5.53
C LEU A 76 14.14 2.68 -4.08
N LEU A 77 13.27 3.53 -3.55
CA LEU A 77 13.29 3.94 -2.14
C LEU A 77 12.43 2.95 -1.33
N LEU A 78 13.01 2.42 -0.26
CA LEU A 78 12.35 1.61 0.76
C LEU A 78 12.71 2.15 2.13
N THR A 79 11.88 1.87 3.13
CA THR A 79 12.08 2.24 4.53
C THR A 79 12.31 1.01 5.39
N TYR A 80 13.04 1.13 6.51
CA TYR A 80 13.06 0.12 7.56
C TYR A 80 12.01 0.49 8.59
N GLU A 81 10.89 -0.23 8.62
CA GLU A 81 9.78 0.00 9.52
C GLU A 81 9.67 -1.14 10.54
N TYR A 82 9.52 -0.79 11.83
CA TYR A 82 9.30 -1.77 12.89
C TYR A 82 7.88 -2.35 12.82
N ARG A 83 7.79 -3.63 12.55
CA ARG A 83 6.51 -4.36 12.47
C ARG A 83 6.30 -5.16 13.76
N TYR A 84 5.43 -4.65 14.63
CA TYR A 84 5.13 -5.24 15.94
C TYR A 84 4.81 -6.75 15.87
N PRO A 85 3.99 -7.26 14.90
CA PRO A 85 3.70 -8.69 14.84
C PRO A 85 4.91 -9.58 14.54
N THR A 86 5.96 -9.04 13.92
CA THR A 86 7.19 -9.78 13.61
C THR A 86 8.31 -9.51 14.61
N GLY A 87 8.20 -8.43 15.40
CA GLY A 87 9.23 -7.98 16.33
C GLY A 87 10.52 -7.54 15.65
N GLN A 88 10.47 -7.12 14.38
CA GLN A 88 11.62 -6.77 13.57
C GLN A 88 11.39 -5.51 12.75
N PHE A 89 12.47 -4.79 12.44
CA PHE A 89 12.47 -3.82 11.36
C PHE A 89 12.46 -4.57 10.02
N LEU A 90 11.43 -4.37 9.24
CA LEU A 90 11.30 -4.96 7.92
C LEU A 90 11.50 -3.90 6.85
N LEU A 91 12.22 -4.27 5.80
CA LEU A 91 12.32 -3.46 4.61
C LEU A 91 10.94 -3.39 3.94
N SER A 92 10.40 -2.19 3.78
CA SER A 92 9.02 -1.92 3.36
C SER A 92 8.97 -0.75 2.36
N PRO A 93 8.11 -0.79 1.34
CA PRO A 93 7.73 0.42 0.61
C PRO A 93 6.90 1.33 1.54
N PRO A 94 6.95 2.67 1.40
CA PRO A 94 6.03 3.57 2.07
C PRO A 94 4.57 3.16 1.83
N ALA A 95 3.74 3.19 2.89
CA ALA A 95 2.36 2.74 2.78
C ALA A 95 1.51 3.21 3.96
N GLY A 96 0.29 3.62 3.71
CA GLY A 96 -0.64 3.95 4.77
C GLY A 96 -2.10 3.85 4.37
N LEU A 97 -2.95 3.98 5.39
CA LEU A 97 -4.39 3.87 5.23
C LEU A 97 -4.95 5.07 4.44
N MET A 98 -5.93 4.79 3.64
CA MET A 98 -6.71 5.82 2.95
C MET A 98 -7.61 6.53 3.96
N ASP A 99 -7.39 7.82 4.17
CA ASP A 99 -8.21 8.62 5.06
C ASP A 99 -9.64 8.78 4.53
N PRO A 100 -10.65 8.93 5.42
CA PRO A 100 -12.02 9.25 5.00
C PRO A 100 -12.08 10.49 4.09
N SER A 101 -11.28 11.51 4.35
CA SER A 101 -11.17 12.73 3.52
C SER A 101 -10.69 12.46 2.11
N ASP A 102 -9.72 11.53 1.93
CA ASP A 102 -9.21 11.15 0.61
C ASP A 102 -10.32 10.52 -0.25
N ARG A 103 -11.17 9.69 0.39
CA ARG A 103 -12.34 9.07 -0.24
C ARG A 103 -13.42 10.10 -0.60
N GLU A 104 -13.77 10.98 0.35
CA GLU A 104 -14.79 12.01 0.15
C GLU A 104 -14.40 12.97 -0.98
N GLU A 105 -13.16 13.40 -1.05
CA GLU A 105 -12.65 14.26 -2.11
C GLU A 105 -12.72 13.56 -3.48
N ALA A 106 -12.37 12.27 -3.54
CA ALA A 106 -12.43 11.48 -4.76
C ALA A 106 -13.89 11.31 -5.26
N LEU A 107 -14.84 11.05 -4.35
CA LEU A 107 -16.27 10.95 -4.66
C LEU A 107 -16.85 12.25 -5.22
N GLN A 108 -16.30 13.41 -4.83
CA GLN A 108 -16.74 14.72 -5.37
C GLN A 108 -16.14 15.01 -6.75
N LYS A 109 -15.00 14.42 -7.11
CA LYS A 109 -14.29 14.69 -8.38
C LYS A 109 -14.89 13.98 -9.59
N SER A 110 -15.45 12.80 -9.41
CA SER A 110 -16.02 12.00 -10.49
C SER A 110 -17.21 11.16 -10.02
N ASN A 111 -18.07 10.75 -10.95
CA ASN A 111 -19.12 9.75 -10.72
C ASN A 111 -18.69 8.34 -11.20
N ASP A 112 -17.52 8.22 -11.81
CA ASP A 112 -16.98 6.94 -12.27
C ASP A 112 -16.20 6.28 -11.12
N PRO A 113 -16.58 5.06 -10.67
CA PRO A 113 -15.91 4.35 -9.58
C PRO A 113 -14.42 4.11 -9.83
N GLU A 114 -14.00 3.87 -11.07
CA GLU A 114 -12.59 3.66 -11.39
C GLU A 114 -11.78 4.95 -11.24
N GLU A 115 -12.34 6.08 -11.71
CA GLU A 115 -11.74 7.40 -11.53
C GLU A 115 -11.71 7.82 -10.04
N GLN A 116 -12.76 7.51 -9.28
CA GLN A 116 -12.80 7.75 -7.84
C GLN A 116 -11.69 6.98 -7.12
N THR A 117 -11.55 5.68 -7.40
CA THR A 117 -10.49 4.84 -6.82
C THR A 117 -9.10 5.37 -7.19
N ARG A 118 -8.89 5.74 -8.45
CA ARG A 118 -7.64 6.33 -8.91
C ARG A 118 -7.32 7.64 -8.19
N ALA A 119 -8.28 8.55 -8.07
CA ALA A 119 -8.09 9.84 -7.41
C ALA A 119 -7.75 9.67 -5.93
N ALA A 120 -8.49 8.81 -5.21
CA ALA A 120 -8.22 8.51 -3.81
C ALA A 120 -6.82 7.92 -3.60
N LEU A 121 -6.43 6.94 -4.42
CA LEU A 121 -5.10 6.33 -4.35
C LEU A 121 -3.96 7.33 -4.59
N VAL A 122 -4.13 8.23 -5.56
CA VAL A 122 -3.12 9.26 -5.84
C VAL A 122 -2.98 10.22 -4.66
N THR A 123 -4.09 10.68 -4.08
CA THR A 123 -4.09 11.58 -2.91
C THR A 123 -3.44 10.91 -1.71
N THR A 124 -3.86 9.68 -1.36
CA THR A 124 -3.28 8.90 -0.27
C THR A 124 -1.78 8.68 -0.48
N ALA A 125 -1.38 8.24 -1.68
CA ALA A 125 0.04 7.96 -1.97
C ALA A 125 0.93 9.20 -1.83
N ILE A 126 0.49 10.36 -2.31
CA ILE A 126 1.25 11.62 -2.20
C ILE A 126 1.42 12.01 -0.72
N ARG A 127 0.36 11.88 0.09
CA ARG A 127 0.40 12.16 1.52
C ARG A 127 1.36 11.22 2.24
N GLU A 128 1.22 9.91 2.07
CA GLU A 128 2.06 8.90 2.73
C GLU A 128 3.55 9.02 2.33
N ILE A 129 3.83 9.26 1.05
CA ILE A 129 5.19 9.52 0.59
C ILE A 129 5.77 10.73 1.33
N HIS A 130 4.99 11.80 1.50
CA HIS A 130 5.46 12.98 2.21
C HIS A 130 5.70 12.69 3.71
N GLU A 131 4.76 12.05 4.38
CA GLU A 131 4.82 11.75 5.82
C GLU A 131 5.99 10.82 6.17
N GLU A 132 6.17 9.73 5.42
CA GLU A 132 7.20 8.73 5.71
C GLU A 132 8.58 9.08 5.16
N THR A 133 8.67 9.90 4.11
CA THR A 133 9.95 10.14 3.41
C THR A 133 10.38 11.59 3.33
N GLY A 134 9.51 12.54 3.68
CA GLY A 134 9.74 13.98 3.51
C GLY A 134 9.64 14.47 2.06
N LEU A 135 9.48 13.57 1.08
CA LEU A 135 9.43 13.95 -0.32
C LEU A 135 8.11 14.64 -0.67
N THR A 136 8.20 15.68 -1.49
CA THR A 136 7.04 16.34 -2.08
C THR A 136 6.94 15.95 -3.54
N VAL A 137 5.84 15.28 -3.92
CA VAL A 137 5.56 14.87 -5.30
C VAL A 137 4.99 16.07 -6.07
N GLN A 138 5.66 16.49 -7.14
CA GLN A 138 5.31 17.67 -7.95
C GLN A 138 4.81 17.24 -9.33
N LEU A 139 3.50 17.05 -9.46
CA LEU A 139 2.86 16.60 -10.71
C LEU A 139 2.80 17.70 -11.79
N SER A 140 2.93 18.98 -11.40
CA SER A 140 2.89 20.13 -12.30
C SER A 140 3.55 21.35 -11.68
N GLY A 141 3.74 22.41 -12.48
CA GLY A 141 4.18 23.72 -11.98
C GLY A 141 5.63 23.77 -11.50
N ARG A 142 6.46 22.82 -11.87
CA ARG A 142 7.86 22.73 -11.46
C ARG A 142 8.69 23.82 -12.10
N THR A 143 9.53 24.51 -11.32
CA THR A 143 10.34 25.67 -11.76
C THR A 143 11.86 25.48 -11.61
N ASP A 144 12.28 24.34 -11.07
CA ASP A 144 13.68 24.03 -10.76
C ASP A 144 14.45 23.40 -11.94
N GLY A 145 13.80 23.26 -13.11
CA GLY A 145 14.40 22.69 -14.32
C GLY A 145 14.46 21.16 -14.37
N LEU A 146 13.92 20.47 -13.36
CA LEU A 146 13.70 19.02 -13.39
C LEU A 146 12.36 18.70 -14.05
N PRO A 147 12.16 17.48 -14.60
CA PRO A 147 10.86 17.03 -15.07
C PRO A 147 9.83 17.02 -13.94
N CYS A 148 8.54 17.15 -14.27
CA CYS A 148 7.46 16.88 -13.32
C CYS A 148 7.48 15.41 -12.91
N ASP A 149 7.09 15.16 -11.66
CA ASP A 149 6.96 13.81 -11.14
C ASP A 149 5.76 13.11 -11.76
N ARG A 150 5.74 11.79 -11.68
CA ARG A 150 4.65 10.97 -12.20
C ARG A 150 4.11 10.05 -11.14
N VAL A 151 2.79 9.87 -11.12
CA VAL A 151 2.11 8.87 -10.29
C VAL A 151 1.33 7.93 -11.20
N ILE A 152 1.61 6.65 -11.08
CA ILE A 152 1.07 5.55 -11.89
C ILE A 152 0.35 4.59 -10.94
N ILE A 153 -0.89 4.24 -11.22
CA ILE A 153 -1.56 3.15 -10.51
C ILE A 153 -1.04 1.84 -11.12
N ALA A 154 -0.21 1.14 -10.37
CA ALA A 154 0.35 -0.15 -10.79
C ALA A 154 -0.70 -1.26 -10.71
N ASP A 155 -1.53 -1.23 -9.65
CA ASP A 155 -2.72 -2.07 -9.52
C ASP A 155 -3.72 -1.35 -8.60
N PRO A 156 -5.01 -1.22 -8.98
CA PRO A 156 -5.98 -0.49 -8.18
C PRO A 156 -6.37 -1.22 -6.89
N LEU A 157 -6.27 -2.56 -6.83
CA LEU A 157 -6.62 -3.32 -5.64
C LEU A 157 -6.01 -4.71 -5.64
N VAL A 158 -5.21 -5.00 -4.62
CA VAL A 158 -4.71 -6.34 -4.29
C VAL A 158 -5.03 -6.69 -2.84
N PHE A 159 -5.39 -7.93 -2.59
CA PHE A 159 -5.55 -8.42 -1.21
C PHE A 159 -4.19 -8.77 -0.61
N SER A 160 -3.97 -8.39 0.65
CA SER A 160 -2.72 -8.67 1.35
C SER A 160 -2.56 -10.15 1.70
N THR A 161 -3.53 -10.68 2.43
CA THR A 161 -3.52 -12.05 2.95
C THR A 161 -4.95 -12.59 3.02
N PRO A 162 -5.61 -12.86 1.86
CA PRO A 162 -7.04 -13.19 1.80
C PRO A 162 -7.43 -14.51 2.48
N GLY A 163 -6.46 -15.26 2.99
CA GLY A 163 -6.66 -16.40 3.85
C GLY A 163 -6.86 -16.07 5.34
N MET A 164 -6.72 -14.80 5.75
CA MET A 164 -6.80 -14.38 7.15
C MET A 164 -7.49 -13.02 7.34
N THR A 165 -7.44 -12.14 6.34
CA THR A 165 -7.95 -10.79 6.41
C THR A 165 -8.57 -10.37 5.08
N ASP A 166 -9.57 -9.50 5.16
CA ASP A 166 -10.18 -8.86 3.99
C ASP A 166 -9.52 -7.52 3.64
N GLU A 167 -8.39 -7.19 4.25
CA GLU A 167 -7.63 -5.97 3.95
C GLU A 167 -7.08 -5.99 2.53
N CYS A 168 -7.26 -4.88 1.83
CA CYS A 168 -6.79 -4.71 0.46
C CYS A 168 -6.09 -3.36 0.26
N ASN A 169 -5.09 -3.35 -0.63
CA ASN A 169 -4.26 -2.18 -0.93
C ASN A 169 -4.27 -1.87 -2.42
N GLY A 170 -4.24 -0.58 -2.76
CA GLY A 170 -3.84 -0.15 -4.08
C GLY A 170 -2.31 -0.06 -4.19
N LEU A 171 -1.75 -0.48 -5.32
CA LEU A 171 -0.33 -0.35 -5.61
C LEU A 171 -0.09 0.87 -6.47
N VAL A 172 0.68 1.83 -5.96
CA VAL A 172 0.94 3.11 -6.61
C VAL A 172 2.44 3.27 -6.84
N CYS A 173 2.86 3.57 -8.05
CA CYS A 173 4.24 3.91 -8.34
C CYS A 173 4.38 5.42 -8.48
N ALA A 174 5.31 6.04 -7.74
CA ALA A 174 5.68 7.43 -7.88
C ALA A 174 7.11 7.53 -8.41
N VAL A 175 7.29 8.18 -9.56
CA VAL A 175 8.62 8.53 -10.09
C VAL A 175 8.89 9.97 -9.70
N VAL A 176 9.85 10.17 -8.81
CA VAL A 176 10.18 11.46 -8.20
C VAL A 176 11.56 11.93 -8.68
N HIS A 177 11.63 13.13 -9.23
CA HIS A 177 12.87 13.70 -9.72
C HIS A 177 13.49 14.60 -8.66
N LEU A 178 14.70 14.30 -8.23
CA LEU A 178 15.44 15.05 -7.22
C LEU A 178 16.79 15.52 -7.77
N ARG A 179 17.30 16.66 -7.29
CA ARG A 179 18.69 17.09 -7.57
C ARG A 179 19.70 16.25 -6.80
N ASP A 180 19.35 15.90 -5.57
CA ASP A 180 20.12 15.08 -4.63
C ASP A 180 19.16 14.46 -3.58
N LEU A 181 19.70 13.69 -2.67
CA LEU A 181 18.92 12.97 -1.65
C LEU A 181 18.70 13.78 -0.36
N SER A 182 19.07 15.05 -0.31
CA SER A 182 18.93 15.89 0.89
C SER A 182 17.49 16.10 1.37
N PRO A 183 16.44 16.01 0.51
CA PRO A 183 15.05 16.11 0.98
C PRO A 183 14.54 14.93 1.80
N LEU A 184 15.22 13.78 1.78
CA LEU A 184 14.78 12.58 2.50
C LEU A 184 14.80 12.80 4.02
N SER A 185 13.67 12.56 4.66
CA SER A 185 13.47 12.72 6.10
C SER A 185 12.38 11.78 6.61
N GLN A 186 12.56 11.21 7.79
CA GLN A 186 11.56 10.40 8.51
C GLN A 186 10.95 11.13 9.71
N THR A 187 11.04 12.46 9.75
CA THR A 187 10.51 13.26 10.87
C THR A 187 8.99 13.42 10.83
N GLY A 188 8.33 12.99 9.76
CA GLY A 188 6.89 13.05 9.60
C GLY A 188 6.13 11.81 10.11
N ALA A 189 6.84 10.79 10.66
CA ALA A 189 6.23 9.59 11.21
C ALA A 189 5.16 9.91 12.26
N VAL A 190 4.01 9.25 12.19
CA VAL A 190 2.87 9.51 13.06
C VAL A 190 2.47 8.28 13.87
N GLY A 191 1.88 8.50 15.04
CA GLY A 191 1.30 7.45 15.88
C GLY A 191 2.31 6.45 16.43
N THR A 192 2.19 5.18 16.05
CA THR A 192 3.04 4.06 16.51
C THR A 192 4.10 3.66 15.50
N GLU A 193 4.29 4.44 14.44
CA GLU A 193 5.28 4.19 13.41
C GLU A 193 6.69 4.41 13.96
N VAL A 194 7.57 3.44 13.74
CA VAL A 194 8.97 3.50 14.13
C VAL A 194 9.82 3.10 12.94
N PHE A 195 10.61 4.04 12.44
CA PHE A 195 11.49 3.84 11.29
C PHE A 195 12.97 3.83 11.69
N ASP A 196 13.78 3.07 10.95
CA ASP A 196 15.24 2.96 11.11
C ASP A 196 15.96 3.25 9.78
N GLY A 197 15.64 4.37 9.16
CA GLY A 197 16.30 4.87 7.96
C GLY A 197 15.75 4.31 6.65
N PHE A 198 16.47 4.68 5.58
CA PHE A 198 16.13 4.35 4.19
C PHE A 198 17.07 3.32 3.59
N GLU A 199 16.55 2.56 2.63
CA GLU A 199 17.31 1.77 1.67
C GLU A 199 17.01 2.30 0.26
N LEU A 200 18.05 2.65 -0.49
CA LEU A 200 17.97 3.15 -1.85
C LEU A 200 18.68 2.14 -2.76
N LEU A 201 17.90 1.38 -3.51
CA LEU A 201 18.41 0.27 -4.31
C LEU A 201 18.46 0.64 -5.79
N THR A 202 19.62 0.52 -6.42
CA THR A 202 19.73 0.41 -7.88
C THR A 202 19.06 -0.87 -8.38
N GLU A 203 18.80 -0.97 -9.69
CA GLU A 203 18.20 -2.18 -10.26
C GLU A 203 19.06 -3.43 -9.97
N ALA A 204 20.38 -3.31 -10.03
CA ALA A 204 21.30 -4.42 -9.74
C ALA A 204 21.24 -4.85 -8.26
N GLU A 205 21.11 -3.92 -7.33
CA GLU A 205 20.94 -4.21 -5.89
C GLU A 205 19.59 -4.82 -5.59
N ALA A 206 18.51 -4.30 -6.18
CA ALA A 206 17.16 -4.85 -6.05
C ALA A 206 17.11 -6.32 -6.54
N ARG A 207 17.78 -6.63 -7.67
CA ARG A 207 17.92 -8.02 -8.15
C ARG A 207 18.67 -8.91 -7.17
N LYS A 208 19.70 -8.40 -6.47
CA LYS A 208 20.42 -9.16 -5.44
C LYS A 208 19.51 -9.45 -4.22
N VAL A 209 18.73 -8.47 -3.76
CA VAL A 209 17.77 -8.66 -2.67
C VAL A 209 16.74 -9.72 -3.05
N LEU A 210 16.16 -9.65 -4.26
CA LEU A 210 15.22 -10.66 -4.78
C LEU A 210 15.83 -12.06 -4.81
N THR A 211 17.03 -12.19 -5.34
CA THR A 211 17.73 -13.49 -5.48
C THR A 211 18.07 -14.09 -4.11
N LYS A 212 18.46 -13.25 -3.15
CA LYS A 212 18.81 -13.66 -1.79
C LYS A 212 17.58 -13.96 -0.93
N GLY A 213 16.43 -13.33 -1.23
CA GLY A 213 15.21 -13.41 -0.44
C GLY A 213 15.33 -12.75 0.96
N ARG A 214 16.29 -11.85 1.13
CA ARG A 214 16.60 -11.16 2.38
C ARG A 214 17.21 -9.80 2.10
N ASP A 215 16.96 -8.86 3.02
CA ASP A 215 17.58 -7.53 3.01
C ASP A 215 19.08 -7.57 3.39
N ARG A 216 19.70 -6.39 3.52
CA ARG A 216 21.13 -6.26 3.90
C ARG A 216 21.41 -6.75 5.33
N HIS A 217 20.41 -6.71 6.24
CA HIS A 217 20.53 -7.18 7.62
C HIS A 217 20.25 -8.68 7.76
N GLY A 218 19.85 -9.35 6.68
CA GLY A 218 19.51 -10.77 6.67
C GLY A 218 18.06 -11.05 7.07
N ASN A 219 17.22 -10.02 7.22
CA ASN A 219 15.81 -10.16 7.54
C ASN A 219 14.98 -10.52 6.32
N PHE A 220 13.89 -11.25 6.55
CA PHE A 220 12.83 -11.41 5.57
C PHE A 220 12.07 -10.09 5.40
N TYR A 221 11.40 -9.93 4.27
CA TYR A 221 10.59 -8.75 3.96
C TYR A 221 9.16 -9.16 3.56
N SER A 222 8.26 -8.19 3.48
CA SER A 222 6.85 -8.42 3.17
C SER A 222 6.62 -8.77 1.70
N ALA A 223 5.43 -9.30 1.39
CA ALA A 223 4.99 -9.49 0.00
C ALA A 223 4.98 -8.16 -0.78
N TYR A 224 4.60 -7.05 -0.15
CA TYR A 224 4.61 -5.72 -0.79
C TYR A 224 6.01 -5.26 -1.16
N THR A 225 7.01 -5.57 -0.33
CA THR A 225 8.43 -5.31 -0.66
C THR A 225 8.85 -6.12 -1.88
N TRP A 226 8.46 -7.38 -1.93
CA TRP A 226 8.71 -8.23 -3.11
C TRP A 226 8.06 -7.66 -4.37
N MET A 227 6.80 -7.19 -4.27
CA MET A 227 6.09 -6.55 -5.38
C MET A 227 6.81 -5.28 -5.84
N ALA A 228 7.24 -4.40 -4.91
CA ALA A 228 8.00 -3.20 -5.23
C ALA A 228 9.30 -3.50 -5.96
N LEU A 229 10.06 -4.48 -5.47
CA LEU A 229 11.31 -4.94 -6.10
C LEU A 229 11.07 -5.48 -7.50
N ILE A 230 10.06 -6.35 -7.69
CA ILE A 230 9.71 -6.90 -9.01
C ILE A 230 9.25 -5.79 -9.95
N TYR A 231 8.37 -4.90 -9.51
CA TYR A 231 7.88 -3.79 -10.32
C TYR A 231 9.03 -2.90 -10.79
N PHE A 232 9.97 -2.58 -9.91
CA PHE A 232 11.15 -1.80 -10.24
C PHE A 232 12.04 -2.48 -11.27
N VAL A 233 12.45 -3.74 -11.03
CA VAL A 233 13.36 -4.47 -11.93
C VAL A 233 12.71 -4.90 -13.26
N SER A 234 11.38 -4.94 -13.34
CA SER A 234 10.65 -5.21 -14.58
C SER A 234 10.69 -4.05 -15.56
N GLY A 235 10.91 -2.82 -15.07
CA GLY A 235 10.88 -1.61 -15.87
C GLY A 235 9.47 -1.10 -16.21
N LEU A 236 8.38 -1.70 -15.68
CA LEU A 236 7.00 -1.27 -15.91
C LEU A 236 6.74 0.19 -15.52
N TRP A 237 7.50 0.73 -14.60
CA TRP A 237 7.41 2.13 -14.18
C TRP A 237 7.91 3.15 -15.23
N ARG A 238 8.59 2.70 -16.29
CA ARG A 238 9.11 3.56 -17.37
C ARG A 238 8.08 3.85 -18.45
N SER A 239 6.95 3.11 -18.46
CA SER A 239 5.89 3.23 -19.46
C SER A 239 5.05 4.49 -19.30
#